data_18a043a9f9a2d0efe2e37a16ba14314c
#
_entry.id   18a043a9f9a2d0efe2e37a16ba14314c
#
_cell.length_a   1.000
_cell.length_b   1.000
_cell.length_c   1.000
_cell.angle_alpha   90.00
_cell.angle_beta   90.00
_cell.angle_gamma   90.00
#
_symmetry.space_group_name_H-M   'P 1'
#
loop_
_entity.id
_entity.type
_entity.pdbx_description
1 polymer ?
#
loop_
_entity_poly.entity_id
_entity_poly.type
_entity_poly.pdbx_seq_one_letter_code
_entity_poly.pdbx_strand_id
1 'polypeptide(L)'
;MATVTCRGSSITRTDAGAWRRLILIEGMIGSGKSTTTERLAEKLIESGAPARAFNEGADDHPVRTRSVDRLLGREEGPPGAYAVEQWNALADRCTDETGTTIVESTFLQNTVMPHFVDGEPRAVVEAVFADVAARLAPAAPLLVYLRPSDVSRAIRRVHAERGEPWSSRNYTFVSACAWARRRGVSGERAVVELYREWEQVVDGLLPKIDSLVVIDPQRDWTAALKKIHAAVRVADAYPS
;
A
#
# COMPACT_ATOMS: atom_id res chain seq x y z
N MET A 1 -40.11 -25.45 -20.65
CA MET A 1 -38.97 -26.01 -19.94
C MET A 1 -37.93 -26.45 -20.96
N ALA A 2 -36.88 -25.71 -21.13
CA ALA A 2 -35.76 -26.05 -22.00
C ALA A 2 -34.50 -26.12 -21.13
N THR A 3 -33.97 -27.33 -20.97
CA THR A 3 -32.78 -27.64 -20.20
C THR A 3 -31.56 -27.33 -21.08
N VAL A 4 -30.76 -26.29 -20.70
CA VAL A 4 -29.48 -26.02 -21.35
C VAL A 4 -28.42 -26.80 -20.60
N THR A 5 -27.88 -27.82 -21.22
CA THR A 5 -26.73 -28.60 -20.74
C THR A 5 -25.46 -27.86 -21.17
N CYS A 6 -24.76 -27.23 -20.23
CA CYS A 6 -23.39 -26.75 -20.46
C CYS A 6 -22.44 -27.94 -20.48
N ARG A 7 -21.84 -28.20 -21.64
CA ARG A 7 -20.72 -29.14 -21.80
C ARG A 7 -19.50 -28.55 -21.06
N GLY A 8 -18.94 -29.34 -20.15
CA GLY A 8 -17.72 -29.03 -19.44
C GLY A 8 -16.53 -28.91 -20.42
N SER A 9 -16.04 -27.71 -20.59
CA SER A 9 -14.71 -27.49 -21.13
C SER A 9 -13.71 -27.78 -20.04
N SER A 10 -12.97 -28.88 -20.15
CA SER A 10 -11.78 -29.13 -19.36
C SER A 10 -10.78 -28.01 -19.67
N ILE A 11 -10.64 -27.05 -18.77
CA ILE A 11 -9.56 -26.07 -18.81
C ILE A 11 -8.29 -26.87 -18.51
N THR A 12 -7.52 -27.16 -19.57
CA THR A 12 -6.16 -27.64 -19.43
C THR A 12 -5.40 -26.63 -18.59
N ARG A 13 -4.81 -27.08 -17.51
CA ARG A 13 -3.88 -26.34 -16.65
C ARG A 13 -2.69 -25.97 -17.52
N THR A 14 -2.78 -24.82 -18.20
CA THR A 14 -1.62 -24.19 -18.83
C THR A 14 -0.70 -23.70 -17.71
N ASP A 15 0.62 -23.86 -17.88
CA ASP A 15 1.70 -23.42 -17.01
C ASP A 15 1.61 -21.92 -16.65
N ALA A 16 0.68 -21.57 -15.78
CA ALA A 16 0.55 -20.26 -15.18
C ALA A 16 1.37 -20.29 -13.90
N GLY A 17 2.58 -19.78 -13.94
CA GLY A 17 3.41 -19.54 -12.76
C GLY A 17 2.56 -18.99 -11.62
N ALA A 18 2.81 -19.44 -10.41
CA ALA A 18 2.03 -19.02 -9.26
C ALA A 18 2.11 -17.49 -9.10
N TRP A 19 0.97 -16.85 -8.87
CA TRP A 19 0.89 -15.42 -8.63
C TRP A 19 1.04 -15.12 -7.13
N ARG A 20 1.64 -13.97 -6.80
CA ARG A 20 1.65 -13.47 -5.42
C ARG A 20 0.21 -13.30 -4.93
N ARG A 21 -0.07 -13.79 -3.70
CA ARG A 21 -1.40 -13.73 -3.09
C ARG A 21 -1.71 -12.36 -2.51
N LEU A 22 -0.69 -11.65 -2.02
CA LEU A 22 -0.81 -10.33 -1.42
C LEU A 22 0.21 -9.37 -2.01
N ILE A 23 -0.26 -8.20 -2.45
CA ILE A 23 0.56 -7.10 -2.94
C ILE A 23 0.20 -5.85 -2.15
N LEU A 24 1.22 -5.20 -1.59
CA LEU A 24 1.11 -3.96 -0.85
C LEU A 24 1.67 -2.83 -1.72
N ILE A 25 0.83 -1.87 -2.12
CA ILE A 25 1.25 -0.70 -2.89
C ILE A 25 1.42 0.48 -1.94
N GLU A 26 2.65 0.89 -1.72
CA GLU A 26 3.01 1.91 -0.75
C GLU A 26 3.82 3.05 -1.37
N GLY A 27 3.90 4.16 -0.65
CA GLY A 27 4.60 5.37 -1.09
C GLY A 27 3.94 6.62 -0.54
N MET A 28 4.57 7.77 -0.74
CA MET A 28 4.04 9.04 -0.25
C MET A 28 2.77 9.50 -1.00
N ILE A 29 2.11 10.54 -0.51
CA ILE A 29 1.00 11.18 -1.24
C ILE A 29 1.47 11.65 -2.63
N GLY A 30 0.60 11.47 -3.63
CA GLY A 30 0.94 11.86 -5.02
C GLY A 30 1.96 10.95 -5.72
N SER A 31 2.36 9.82 -5.13
CA SER A 31 3.28 8.87 -5.79
C SER A 31 2.62 8.02 -6.87
N GLY A 32 1.29 8.05 -7.01
CA GLY A 32 0.56 7.29 -8.02
C GLY A 32 0.10 5.90 -7.56
N LYS A 33 -0.03 5.69 -6.25
CA LYS A 33 -0.47 4.41 -5.68
C LYS A 33 -1.79 3.91 -6.24
N SER A 34 -2.86 4.73 -6.19
CA SER A 34 -4.19 4.34 -6.66
C SER A 34 -4.18 3.93 -8.14
N THR A 35 -3.52 4.74 -8.99
CA THR A 35 -3.35 4.40 -10.41
C THR A 35 -2.56 3.10 -10.61
N THR A 36 -1.54 2.85 -9.78
CA THR A 36 -0.77 1.60 -9.83
C THR A 36 -1.62 0.41 -9.44
N THR A 37 -2.38 0.55 -8.36
CA THR A 37 -3.28 -0.47 -7.81
C THR A 37 -4.31 -0.92 -8.84
N GLU A 38 -5.01 0.05 -9.47
CA GLU A 38 -6.03 -0.20 -10.48
C GLU A 38 -5.43 -0.88 -11.73
N ARG A 39 -4.38 -0.29 -12.30
CA ARG A 39 -3.75 -0.84 -13.52
C ARG A 39 -3.11 -2.21 -13.31
N LEU A 40 -2.58 -2.47 -12.11
CA LEU A 40 -2.02 -3.77 -11.80
C LEU A 40 -3.13 -4.83 -11.73
N ALA A 41 -4.27 -4.51 -11.07
CA ALA A 41 -5.41 -5.41 -11.00
C ALA A 41 -5.96 -5.73 -12.41
N GLU A 42 -6.17 -4.70 -13.25
CA GLU A 42 -6.59 -4.87 -14.63
C GLU A 42 -5.65 -5.80 -15.41
N LYS A 43 -4.33 -5.56 -15.28
CA LYS A 43 -3.32 -6.34 -15.99
C LYS A 43 -3.25 -7.80 -15.54
N LEU A 44 -3.47 -8.07 -14.24
CA LEU A 44 -3.55 -9.43 -13.73
C LEU A 44 -4.79 -10.15 -14.26
N ILE A 45 -5.95 -9.49 -14.24
CA ILE A 45 -7.20 -10.03 -14.78
C ILE A 45 -7.08 -10.33 -16.28
N GLU A 46 -6.51 -9.41 -17.07
CA GLU A 46 -6.22 -9.63 -18.50
C GLU A 46 -5.30 -10.84 -18.73
N SER A 47 -4.41 -11.12 -17.78
CA SER A 47 -3.50 -12.27 -17.83
C SER A 47 -4.12 -13.57 -17.30
N GLY A 48 -5.42 -13.58 -16.99
CA GLY A 48 -6.14 -14.73 -16.47
C GLY A 48 -5.95 -15.00 -14.97
N ALA A 49 -5.30 -14.09 -14.24
CA ALA A 49 -5.12 -14.19 -12.79
C ALA A 49 -6.27 -13.45 -12.07
N PRO A 50 -7.09 -14.11 -11.24
CA PRO A 50 -8.07 -13.41 -10.42
C PRO A 50 -7.38 -12.38 -9.53
N ALA A 51 -7.82 -11.13 -9.57
CA ALA A 51 -7.26 -10.07 -8.74
C ALA A 51 -8.35 -9.18 -8.17
N ARG A 52 -8.15 -8.71 -6.93
CA ARG A 52 -9.01 -7.74 -6.26
C ARG A 52 -8.15 -6.63 -5.67
N ALA A 53 -8.50 -5.39 -6.00
CA ALA A 53 -7.79 -4.20 -5.55
C ALA A 53 -8.64 -3.42 -4.54
N PHE A 54 -7.97 -2.89 -3.52
CA PHE A 54 -8.58 -2.06 -2.50
C PHE A 54 -7.80 -0.76 -2.38
N ASN A 55 -8.45 0.33 -2.79
CA ASN A 55 -7.96 1.68 -2.57
C ASN A 55 -8.17 2.09 -1.11
N GLU A 56 -7.36 3.01 -0.60
CA GLU A 56 -7.33 3.47 0.80
C GLU A 56 -8.72 3.78 1.39
N GLY A 57 -9.63 4.35 0.60
CA GLY A 57 -10.97 4.76 1.02
C GLY A 57 -12.08 3.74 0.74
N ALA A 58 -11.78 2.54 0.26
CA ALA A 58 -12.80 1.55 -0.07
C ALA A 58 -13.59 1.12 1.16
N ASP A 59 -14.92 1.05 1.04
CA ASP A 59 -15.80 0.69 2.16
C ASP A 59 -15.58 -0.74 2.65
N ASP A 60 -15.18 -1.63 1.74
CA ASP A 60 -14.89 -3.04 1.98
C ASP A 60 -13.39 -3.33 2.13
N HIS A 61 -12.58 -2.29 2.41
CA HIS A 61 -11.12 -2.46 2.58
C HIS A 61 -10.83 -3.45 3.71
N PRO A 62 -9.97 -4.47 3.47
CA PRO A 62 -9.74 -5.56 4.43
C PRO A 62 -9.06 -5.14 5.72
N VAL A 63 -8.34 -4.02 5.70
CA VAL A 63 -7.69 -3.44 6.88
C VAL A 63 -8.10 -1.98 6.98
N ARG A 64 -8.89 -1.66 7.99
CA ARG A 64 -9.26 -0.28 8.33
C ARG A 64 -8.36 0.24 9.43
N THR A 65 -7.74 1.37 9.19
CA THR A 65 -6.90 2.04 10.17
C THR A 65 -7.62 3.28 10.71
N ARG A 66 -7.33 3.64 11.96
CA ARG A 66 -7.84 4.87 12.58
C ARG A 66 -7.49 6.13 11.77
N SER A 67 -6.35 6.12 11.08
CA SER A 67 -5.91 7.22 10.23
C SER A 67 -6.86 7.42 9.05
N VAL A 68 -7.29 6.33 8.41
CA VAL A 68 -8.27 6.36 7.32
C VAL A 68 -9.64 6.77 7.82
N ASP A 69 -10.10 6.22 8.95
CA ASP A 69 -11.40 6.57 9.52
C ASP A 69 -11.48 8.05 9.90
N ARG A 70 -10.42 8.63 10.45
CA ARG A 70 -10.33 10.09 10.68
C ARG A 70 -10.37 10.88 9.37
N LEU A 71 -9.64 10.44 8.35
CA LEU A 71 -9.60 11.11 7.05
C LEU A 71 -10.99 11.13 6.39
N LEU A 72 -11.77 10.06 6.58
CA LEU A 72 -13.12 9.90 6.05
C LEU A 72 -14.21 10.49 6.97
N GLY A 73 -13.84 11.10 8.10
CA GLY A 73 -14.79 11.62 9.09
C GLY A 73 -15.56 10.53 9.84
N ARG A 74 -15.07 9.33 9.85
CA ARG A 74 -15.64 8.16 10.55
C ARG A 74 -14.87 7.95 11.85
N GLU A 75 -15.22 8.67 12.91
CA GLU A 75 -14.46 8.66 14.18
C GLU A 75 -14.67 7.41 15.07
N GLU A 76 -15.38 6.40 14.61
CA GLU A 76 -15.73 5.23 15.40
C GLU A 76 -14.75 4.07 15.18
N GLY A 77 -13.79 3.89 16.08
CA GLY A 77 -12.95 2.72 16.13
C GLY A 77 -12.00 2.68 17.33
N PRO A 78 -11.73 1.49 17.92
CA PRO A 78 -10.77 1.37 19.01
C PRO A 78 -9.35 1.67 18.53
N PRO A 79 -8.44 2.15 19.44
CA PRO A 79 -7.06 2.45 19.10
C PRO A 79 -6.26 1.17 18.81
N GLY A 80 -5.22 1.28 17.98
CA GLY A 80 -4.10 0.35 17.79
C GLY A 80 -4.34 -1.17 17.71
N ALA A 81 -4.98 -1.76 18.71
CA ALA A 81 -5.29 -3.20 18.77
C ALA A 81 -6.23 -3.67 17.62
N TYR A 82 -7.08 -2.80 17.13
CA TYR A 82 -8.02 -3.08 16.05
C TYR A 82 -7.32 -3.43 14.73
N ALA A 83 -6.20 -2.79 14.42
CA ALA A 83 -5.44 -3.06 13.21
C ALA A 83 -4.77 -4.44 13.21
N VAL A 84 -4.34 -4.94 14.38
CA VAL A 84 -3.61 -6.20 14.52
C VAL A 84 -4.45 -7.40 14.07
N GLU A 85 -5.71 -7.49 14.51
CA GLU A 85 -6.62 -8.58 14.14
C GLU A 85 -6.93 -8.57 12.66
N GLN A 86 -7.08 -7.38 12.06
CA GLN A 86 -7.34 -7.23 10.65
C GLN A 86 -6.15 -7.65 9.79
N TRP A 87 -4.92 -7.39 10.23
CA TRP A 87 -3.71 -7.85 9.54
C TRP A 87 -3.60 -9.37 9.55
N ASN A 88 -3.93 -10.04 10.65
CA ASN A 88 -4.01 -11.49 10.71
C ASN A 88 -5.09 -12.02 9.77
N ALA A 89 -6.31 -11.47 9.83
CA ALA A 89 -7.42 -11.89 8.96
C ALA A 89 -7.12 -11.68 7.46
N LEU A 90 -6.37 -10.63 7.11
CA LEU A 90 -5.92 -10.44 5.74
C LEU A 90 -4.91 -11.50 5.33
N ALA A 91 -3.93 -11.82 6.19
CA ALA A 91 -2.94 -12.85 5.91
C ALA A 91 -3.60 -14.22 5.73
N ASP A 92 -4.50 -14.61 6.64
CA ASP A 92 -5.25 -15.89 6.59
C ASP A 92 -6.05 -15.98 5.29
N ARG A 93 -6.80 -14.93 4.96
CA ARG A 93 -7.56 -14.90 3.70
C ARG A 93 -6.68 -15.04 2.47
N CYS A 94 -5.53 -14.38 2.43
CA CYS A 94 -4.60 -14.48 1.30
C CYS A 94 -3.92 -15.85 1.21
N THR A 95 -3.86 -16.62 2.29
CA THR A 95 -3.37 -18.01 2.25
C THR A 95 -4.44 -18.98 1.79
N ASP A 96 -5.70 -18.76 2.16
CA ASP A 96 -6.82 -19.68 1.94
C ASP A 96 -7.52 -19.47 0.58
N GLU A 97 -7.65 -18.21 0.14
CA GLU A 97 -8.34 -17.84 -1.10
C GLU A 97 -7.44 -17.95 -2.33
N THR A 98 -8.05 -18.25 -3.48
CA THR A 98 -7.37 -18.17 -4.78
C THR A 98 -7.42 -16.75 -5.32
N GLY A 99 -6.32 -16.30 -5.96
CA GLY A 99 -6.23 -14.97 -6.56
C GLY A 99 -5.26 -14.05 -5.82
N THR A 100 -5.15 -12.83 -6.32
CA THR A 100 -4.27 -11.78 -5.81
C THR A 100 -5.07 -10.68 -5.14
N THR A 101 -4.79 -10.40 -3.88
CA THR A 101 -5.30 -9.22 -3.17
C THR A 101 -4.26 -8.10 -3.26
N ILE A 102 -4.69 -6.93 -3.70
CA ILE A 102 -3.85 -5.73 -3.79
C ILE A 102 -4.41 -4.69 -2.84
N VAL A 103 -3.62 -4.22 -1.89
CA VAL A 103 -4.01 -3.16 -0.94
C VAL A 103 -3.09 -1.96 -1.06
N GLU A 104 -3.66 -0.77 -0.98
CA GLU A 104 -2.98 0.51 -1.14
C GLU A 104 -2.86 1.25 0.19
N SER A 105 -1.72 1.91 0.43
CA SER A 105 -1.50 2.90 1.50
C SER A 105 -1.69 2.40 2.94
N THR A 106 -1.92 1.13 3.15
CA THR A 106 -2.42 0.64 4.43
C THR A 106 -1.30 0.26 5.40
N PHE A 107 -0.21 -0.32 4.90
CA PHE A 107 0.89 -0.80 5.73
C PHE A 107 1.78 0.35 6.22
N LEU A 108 2.56 0.95 5.33
CA LEU A 108 3.51 2.01 5.72
C LEU A 108 2.80 3.32 6.03
N GLN A 109 1.92 3.78 5.14
CA GLN A 109 1.32 5.10 5.27
C GLN A 109 0.30 5.18 6.40
N ASN A 110 -0.61 4.21 6.53
CA ASN A 110 -1.74 4.32 7.48
C ASN A 110 -1.56 3.51 8.76
N THR A 111 -0.58 2.60 8.83
CA THR A 111 -0.29 1.84 10.05
C THR A 111 1.01 2.31 10.72
N VAL A 112 2.10 2.42 9.98
CA VAL A 112 3.41 2.74 10.57
C VAL A 112 3.66 4.25 10.68
N MET A 113 3.37 5.03 9.64
CA MET A 113 3.61 6.47 9.60
C MET A 113 2.91 7.28 10.71
N PRO A 114 1.69 6.94 11.18
CA PRO A 114 1.05 7.65 12.29
C PRO A 114 1.93 7.74 13.54
N HIS A 115 2.64 6.68 13.91
CA HIS A 115 3.57 6.66 15.05
C HIS A 115 4.72 7.66 14.87
N PHE A 116 5.26 7.76 13.64
CA PHE A 116 6.25 8.76 13.29
C PHE A 116 5.69 10.19 13.36
N VAL A 117 4.49 10.41 12.82
CA VAL A 117 3.79 11.72 12.82
C VAL A 117 3.44 12.17 14.23
N ASP A 118 3.05 11.25 15.10
CA ASP A 118 2.80 11.51 16.53
C ASP A 118 4.12 11.73 17.31
N GLY A 119 5.25 11.51 16.63
CA GLY A 119 6.60 11.76 17.13
C GLY A 119 7.03 10.76 18.18
N GLU A 120 6.57 9.55 18.09
CA GLU A 120 7.04 8.45 18.90
C GLU A 120 8.52 8.13 18.61
N PRO A 121 9.22 7.50 19.56
CA PRO A 121 10.59 7.06 19.35
C PRO A 121 10.71 6.14 18.13
N ARG A 122 11.83 6.23 17.40
CA ARG A 122 12.08 5.40 16.24
C ARG A 122 11.91 3.91 16.51
N ALA A 123 12.31 3.45 17.68
CA ALA A 123 12.15 2.06 18.09
C ALA A 123 10.68 1.60 18.11
N VAL A 124 9.73 2.48 18.42
CA VAL A 124 8.29 2.17 18.38
C VAL A 124 7.84 2.04 16.93
N VAL A 125 8.24 2.97 16.05
CA VAL A 125 7.94 2.91 14.60
C VAL A 125 8.45 1.60 13.99
N GLU A 126 9.68 1.22 14.35
CA GLU A 126 10.30 -0.03 13.88
C GLU A 126 9.62 -1.28 14.46
N ALA A 127 9.16 -1.23 15.71
CA ALA A 127 8.43 -2.33 16.35
C ALA A 127 7.06 -2.56 15.70
N VAL A 128 6.31 -1.50 15.42
CA VAL A 128 5.01 -1.59 14.71
C VAL A 128 5.21 -2.16 13.30
N PHE A 129 6.22 -1.67 12.58
CA PHE A 129 6.56 -2.21 11.26
C PHE A 129 6.87 -3.71 11.33
N ALA A 130 7.73 -4.13 12.26
CA ALA A 130 8.14 -5.52 12.41
C ALA A 130 6.98 -6.44 12.81
N ASP A 131 6.09 -5.97 13.69
CA ASP A 131 4.89 -6.73 14.10
C ASP A 131 3.96 -6.99 12.92
N VAL A 132 3.63 -5.97 12.13
CA VAL A 132 2.79 -6.14 10.95
C VAL A 132 3.47 -7.02 9.89
N ALA A 133 4.77 -6.81 9.62
CA ALA A 133 5.52 -7.62 8.67
C ALA A 133 5.52 -9.10 9.08
N ALA A 134 5.70 -9.41 10.36
CA ALA A 134 5.66 -10.78 10.87
C ALA A 134 4.29 -11.44 10.69
N ARG A 135 3.19 -10.69 10.89
CA ARG A 135 1.81 -11.19 10.68
C ARG A 135 1.53 -11.49 9.21
N LEU A 136 2.06 -10.68 8.32
CA LEU A 136 1.89 -10.85 6.87
C LEU A 136 2.82 -11.91 6.26
N ALA A 137 3.87 -12.32 6.95
CA ALA A 137 4.86 -13.27 6.44
C ALA A 137 4.25 -14.58 5.89
N PRO A 138 3.21 -15.20 6.50
CA PRO A 138 2.57 -16.40 5.94
C PRO A 138 1.99 -16.20 4.53
N ALA A 139 1.51 -14.99 4.21
CA ALA A 139 0.99 -14.64 2.90
C ALA A 139 2.09 -14.31 1.87
N ALA A 140 3.37 -14.32 2.28
CA ALA A 140 4.53 -13.97 1.45
C ALA A 140 4.32 -12.70 0.60
N PRO A 141 3.99 -11.54 1.20
CA PRO A 141 3.57 -10.35 0.49
C PRO A 141 4.68 -9.81 -0.42
N LEU A 142 4.27 -9.22 -1.56
CA LEU A 142 5.14 -8.35 -2.34
C LEU A 142 4.88 -6.90 -1.93
N LEU A 143 5.89 -6.21 -1.41
CA LEU A 143 5.83 -4.77 -1.20
C LEU A 143 6.32 -4.03 -2.46
N VAL A 144 5.47 -3.20 -3.03
CA VAL A 144 5.80 -2.26 -4.11
C VAL A 144 5.85 -0.86 -3.51
N TYR A 145 7.04 -0.29 -3.43
CA TYR A 145 7.24 1.05 -2.90
C TYR A 145 7.46 2.07 -4.01
N LEU A 146 6.53 3.02 -4.15
CA LEU A 146 6.58 4.08 -5.14
C LEU A 146 7.32 5.30 -4.54
N ARG A 147 8.60 5.44 -4.92
CA ARG A 147 9.49 6.49 -4.42
C ARG A 147 9.70 7.56 -5.49
N PRO A 148 9.16 8.76 -5.34
CA PRO A 148 9.50 9.87 -6.23
C PRO A 148 10.93 10.34 -5.98
N SER A 149 11.68 10.61 -7.05
CA SER A 149 13.05 11.14 -6.97
C SER A 149 13.10 12.55 -6.40
N ASP A 150 12.02 13.32 -6.50
CA ASP A 150 11.86 14.67 -5.94
C ASP A 150 10.56 14.78 -5.12
N VAL A 151 10.70 14.72 -3.80
CA VAL A 151 9.59 14.85 -2.84
C VAL A 151 8.87 16.19 -2.99
N SER A 152 9.60 17.30 -3.13
CA SER A 152 8.99 18.63 -3.26
C SER A 152 8.15 18.75 -4.52
N ARG A 153 8.66 18.22 -5.62
CA ARG A 153 7.93 18.21 -6.89
C ARG A 153 6.67 17.34 -6.80
N ALA A 154 6.76 16.18 -6.16
CA ALA A 154 5.61 15.29 -5.97
C ALA A 154 4.53 15.96 -5.13
N ILE A 155 4.89 16.63 -4.02
CA ILE A 155 3.97 17.38 -3.16
C ILE A 155 3.29 18.50 -3.94
N ARG A 156 4.05 19.38 -4.61
CA ARG A 156 3.46 20.46 -5.40
C ARG A 156 2.52 19.95 -6.48
N ARG A 157 2.86 18.84 -7.15
CA ARG A 157 2.00 18.24 -8.16
C ARG A 157 0.67 17.78 -7.58
N VAL A 158 0.67 17.00 -6.50
CA VAL A 158 -0.57 16.48 -5.90
C VAL A 158 -1.45 17.61 -5.35
N HIS A 159 -0.83 18.67 -4.81
CA HIS A 159 -1.57 19.84 -4.35
C HIS A 159 -2.23 20.59 -5.52
N ALA A 160 -1.54 20.74 -6.65
CA ALA A 160 -2.10 21.34 -7.85
C ALA A 160 -3.25 20.49 -8.46
N GLU A 161 -3.09 19.16 -8.46
CA GLU A 161 -4.10 18.23 -9.00
C GLU A 161 -5.36 18.17 -8.13
N ARG A 162 -5.23 18.21 -6.80
CA ARG A 162 -6.34 18.10 -5.85
C ARG A 162 -6.98 19.43 -5.47
N GLY A 163 -6.32 20.54 -5.73
CA GLY A 163 -6.80 21.91 -5.53
C GLY A 163 -6.76 22.38 -4.07
N GLU A 164 -7.13 23.67 -3.91
CA GLU A 164 -6.96 24.41 -2.66
C GLU A 164 -7.72 23.81 -1.45
N PRO A 165 -8.98 23.34 -1.54
CA PRO A 165 -9.65 22.78 -0.36
C PRO A 165 -8.94 21.55 0.22
N TRP A 166 -8.32 20.74 -0.63
CA TRP A 166 -7.57 19.58 -0.19
C TRP A 166 -6.19 20.00 0.36
N SER A 167 -5.51 20.92 -0.32
CA SER A 167 -4.20 21.44 0.08
C SER A 167 -4.25 22.07 1.46
N SER A 168 -5.22 22.94 1.70
CA SER A 168 -5.43 23.59 3.01
C SER A 168 -5.67 22.57 4.12
N ARG A 169 -6.49 21.54 3.88
CA ARG A 169 -6.71 20.49 4.87
C ARG A 169 -5.42 19.71 5.16
N ASN A 170 -4.65 19.37 4.12
CA ASN A 170 -3.38 18.65 4.28
C ASN A 170 -2.36 19.49 5.06
N TYR A 171 -2.22 20.78 4.73
CA TYR A 171 -1.35 21.70 5.47
C TYR A 171 -1.75 21.83 6.94
N THR A 172 -3.05 22.01 7.20
CA THR A 172 -3.58 22.10 8.57
C THR A 172 -3.31 20.82 9.36
N PHE A 173 -3.60 19.67 8.77
CA PHE A 173 -3.38 18.37 9.41
C PHE A 173 -1.91 18.17 9.77
N VAL A 174 -0.99 18.36 8.81
CA VAL A 174 0.44 18.15 9.05
C VAL A 174 0.98 19.19 10.04
N SER A 175 0.57 20.46 9.94
CA SER A 175 1.01 21.51 10.87
C SER A 175 0.57 21.23 12.33
N ALA A 176 -0.56 20.55 12.50
CA ALA A 176 -1.10 20.20 13.82
C ALA A 176 -0.49 18.92 14.41
N CYS A 177 0.27 18.14 13.68
CA CYS A 177 0.87 16.91 14.20
C CYS A 177 2.01 17.17 15.19
N ALA A 178 2.30 16.20 16.06
CA ALA A 178 3.33 16.36 17.09
C ALA A 178 4.74 16.52 16.49
N TRP A 179 5.01 15.87 15.37
CA TRP A 179 6.26 15.99 14.62
C TRP A 179 6.51 17.45 14.19
N ALA A 180 5.51 18.09 13.56
CA ALA A 180 5.62 19.47 13.06
C ALA A 180 5.71 20.50 14.21
N ARG A 181 4.86 20.34 15.25
CA ARG A 181 4.89 21.23 16.43
C ARG A 181 6.24 21.24 17.12
N ARG A 182 6.89 20.09 17.31
CA ARG A 182 8.21 20.02 17.93
C ARG A 182 9.30 20.72 17.10
N ARG A 183 9.13 20.83 15.80
CA ARG A 183 10.09 21.49 14.87
C ARG A 183 9.75 22.94 14.58
N GLY A 184 8.58 23.42 15.00
CA GLY A 184 8.11 24.79 14.71
C GLY A 184 7.90 25.03 13.20
N VAL A 185 7.46 24.00 12.45
CA VAL A 185 7.20 24.07 11.01
C VAL A 185 5.72 23.96 10.71
N SER A 186 5.27 24.62 9.62
CA SER A 186 3.85 24.61 9.22
C SER A 186 3.70 24.76 7.69
N GLY A 187 2.46 24.58 7.20
CA GLY A 187 2.10 24.76 5.79
C GLY A 187 2.81 23.78 4.85
N GLU A 188 3.07 24.22 3.62
CA GLU A 188 3.76 23.41 2.59
C GLU A 188 5.11 22.92 3.07
N ARG A 189 5.87 23.79 3.77
CA ARG A 189 7.17 23.45 4.31
C ARG A 189 7.10 22.23 5.23
N ALA A 190 6.12 22.20 6.14
CA ALA A 190 5.95 21.08 7.04
C ALA A 190 5.66 19.78 6.29
N VAL A 191 4.82 19.82 5.25
CA VAL A 191 4.50 18.64 4.43
C VAL A 191 5.74 18.11 3.71
N VAL A 192 6.51 18.99 3.08
CA VAL A 192 7.73 18.61 2.34
C VAL A 192 8.78 18.01 3.29
N GLU A 193 9.04 18.66 4.43
CA GLU A 193 10.03 18.20 5.41
C GLU A 193 9.60 16.88 6.05
N LEU A 194 8.30 16.72 6.38
CA LEU A 194 7.74 15.48 6.91
C LEU A 194 8.00 14.29 5.98
N TYR A 195 7.65 14.44 4.71
CA TYR A 195 7.83 13.33 3.76
C TYR A 195 9.30 13.06 3.42
N ARG A 196 10.17 14.06 3.43
CA ARG A 196 11.61 13.83 3.29
C ARG A 196 12.20 13.03 4.45
N GLU A 197 11.80 13.36 5.68
CA GLU A 197 12.25 12.60 6.85
C GLU A 197 11.61 11.22 6.90
N TRP A 198 10.33 11.11 6.51
CA TRP A 198 9.67 9.82 6.38
C TRP A 198 10.37 8.89 5.38
N GLU A 199 10.80 9.39 4.22
CA GLU A 199 11.58 8.60 3.25
C GLU A 199 12.87 8.05 3.88
N GLN A 200 13.55 8.82 4.75
CA GLN A 200 14.73 8.33 5.48
C GLN A 200 14.37 7.23 6.50
N VAL A 201 13.21 7.34 7.14
CA VAL A 201 12.70 6.28 8.00
C VAL A 201 12.45 5.02 7.19
N VAL A 202 11.75 5.15 6.07
CA VAL A 202 11.43 4.04 5.16
C VAL A 202 12.69 3.38 4.62
N ASP A 203 13.75 4.13 4.30
CA ASP A 203 15.05 3.57 3.89
C ASP A 203 15.65 2.60 4.89
N GLY A 204 15.39 2.78 6.17
CA GLY A 204 15.80 1.86 7.22
C GLY A 204 14.86 0.65 7.40
N LEU A 205 13.62 0.73 6.90
CA LEU A 205 12.61 -0.33 7.03
C LEU A 205 12.61 -1.28 5.84
N LEU A 206 12.73 -0.76 4.61
CA LEU A 206 12.63 -1.55 3.38
C LEU A 206 13.60 -2.74 3.30
N PRO A 207 14.88 -2.66 3.76
CA PRO A 207 15.80 -3.80 3.75
C PRO A 207 15.34 -4.99 4.60
N LYS A 208 14.34 -4.80 5.47
CA LYS A 208 13.75 -5.85 6.32
C LYS A 208 12.61 -6.62 5.62
N ILE A 209 12.32 -6.30 4.35
CA ILE A 209 11.26 -6.92 3.54
C ILE A 209 11.89 -7.88 2.53
N ASP A 210 11.50 -9.14 2.58
CA ASP A 210 12.06 -10.19 1.70
C ASP A 210 11.70 -9.99 0.23
N SER A 211 10.48 -9.55 -0.06
CA SER A 211 10.00 -9.33 -1.42
C SER A 211 9.64 -7.87 -1.63
N LEU A 212 10.56 -7.13 -2.25
CA LEU A 212 10.48 -5.68 -2.43
C LEU A 212 10.74 -5.26 -3.87
N VAL A 213 9.90 -4.36 -4.39
CA VAL A 213 10.13 -3.62 -5.62
C VAL A 213 10.07 -2.12 -5.32
N VAL A 214 11.17 -1.41 -5.52
CA VAL A 214 11.20 0.06 -5.43
C VAL A 214 11.20 0.66 -6.84
N ILE A 215 10.32 1.62 -7.07
CA ILE A 215 10.08 2.25 -8.36
C ILE A 215 9.99 3.77 -8.21
N ASP A 216 10.61 4.49 -9.13
CA ASP A 216 10.33 5.91 -9.33
C ASP A 216 9.29 6.08 -10.45
N PRO A 217 8.02 6.31 -10.12
CA PRO A 217 6.96 6.43 -11.12
C PRO A 217 7.06 7.70 -11.96
N GLN A 218 7.92 8.64 -11.59
CA GLN A 218 8.11 9.91 -12.31
C GLN A 218 9.04 9.76 -13.52
N ARG A 219 9.82 8.68 -13.61
CA ARG A 219 10.79 8.45 -14.69
C ARG A 219 10.19 7.75 -15.90
N ASP A 220 9.69 6.54 -15.71
CA ASP A 220 9.11 5.75 -16.79
C ASP A 220 8.04 4.82 -16.21
N TRP A 221 6.79 5.24 -16.36
CA TRP A 221 5.65 4.50 -15.87
C TRP A 221 5.46 3.13 -16.52
N THR A 222 5.74 3.02 -17.83
CA THR A 222 5.60 1.76 -18.56
C THR A 222 6.62 0.73 -18.11
N ALA A 223 7.88 1.16 -17.92
CA ALA A 223 8.93 0.30 -17.37
C ALA A 223 8.63 -0.08 -15.93
N ALA A 224 8.07 0.85 -15.14
CA ALA A 224 7.65 0.60 -13.77
C ALA A 224 6.61 -0.52 -13.68
N LEU A 225 5.54 -0.44 -14.46
CA LEU A 225 4.49 -1.48 -14.50
C LEU A 225 5.03 -2.83 -14.97
N LYS A 226 5.91 -2.87 -15.96
CA LYS A 226 6.57 -4.12 -16.40
C LYS A 226 7.37 -4.76 -15.26
N LYS A 227 8.12 -3.94 -14.51
CA LYS A 227 8.91 -4.43 -13.36
C LYS A 227 8.01 -4.99 -12.26
N ILE A 228 6.90 -4.30 -11.92
CA ILE A 228 5.94 -4.79 -10.94
C ILE A 228 5.34 -6.11 -11.43
N HIS A 229 4.83 -6.16 -12.66
CA HIS A 229 4.19 -7.35 -13.23
C HIS A 229 5.14 -8.57 -13.25
N ALA A 230 6.42 -8.36 -13.54
CA ALA A 230 7.41 -9.43 -13.45
C ALA A 230 7.60 -9.95 -12.02
N ALA A 231 7.60 -9.05 -11.02
CA ALA A 231 7.78 -9.41 -9.60
C ALA A 231 6.55 -10.07 -8.98
N VAL A 232 5.37 -9.88 -9.55
CA VAL A 232 4.11 -10.52 -9.08
C VAL A 232 4.06 -12.00 -9.44
N ARG A 233 4.79 -12.44 -10.46
CA ARG A 233 4.95 -13.87 -10.75
C ARG A 233 5.93 -14.48 -9.76
N VAL A 234 5.50 -15.52 -9.07
CA VAL A 234 6.41 -16.35 -8.28
C VAL A 234 7.13 -17.25 -9.27
N ALA A 235 8.46 -17.17 -9.34
CA ALA A 235 9.22 -18.17 -10.06
C ALA A 235 8.93 -19.52 -9.42
N ASP A 236 8.66 -20.55 -10.23
CA ASP A 236 8.37 -21.90 -9.75
C ASP A 236 9.52 -22.35 -8.83
N ALA A 237 9.26 -22.34 -7.54
CA ALA A 237 10.23 -22.68 -6.50
C ALA A 237 10.18 -24.17 -6.13
N TYR A 238 9.85 -25.06 -7.10
CA TYR A 238 10.02 -26.49 -6.94
C TYR A 238 10.52 -27.12 -8.25
N PRO A 239 11.78 -27.58 -8.31
CA PRO A 239 12.14 -28.64 -9.22
C PRO A 239 11.39 -29.91 -8.78
N SER A 240 10.70 -30.53 -9.72
CA SER A 240 10.07 -31.87 -9.60
C SER A 240 11.05 -32.93 -9.16
#